data_330f4f6a3ab45b2a6e852ce8ebfbd89f
#
_entry.id   330f4f6a3ab45b2a6e852ce8ebfbd89f
#
_cell.length_a   1.000
_cell.length_b   1.000
_cell.length_c   1.000
_cell.angle_alpha   90.00
_cell.angle_beta   90.00
_cell.angle_gamma   90.00
#
_symmetry.space_group_name_H-M   'P 1'
#
loop_
_entity.id
_entity.type
_entity.pdbx_description
1 polymer ?
#
loop_
_entity_poly.entity_id
_entity_poly.type
_entity_poly.pdbx_seq_one_letter_code
_entity_poly.pdbx_strand_id
1 'polypeptide(L)'
;ASDVYKRQGAPFGVVCMTEGSEVRRADPASPDGFAPEDFFSVGTLARIEQVETPQPGLMLIHCRGQQRFHITRRHRLPHGLWVADVTLDEPETVVPVPEHLTSTRDALQRVLANLRDREPEGMNELPLQPPYQWDDSGWVANRWAELLPLQPELKHRLMVLDSPLLRLELISDLLDRMGVEH
;
A
#
# COMPACT_ATOMS: atom_id res chain seq x y z
N ALA A 1 -8.88 1.18 17.93
CA ALA A 1 -9.50 1.51 16.64
C ALA A 1 -10.36 2.80 16.72
N SER A 2 -11.10 3.01 17.81
CA SER A 2 -12.00 4.15 17.97
C SER A 2 -11.28 5.52 18.03
N ASP A 3 -10.03 5.60 18.47
CA ASP A 3 -9.31 6.87 18.61
C ASP A 3 -8.70 7.39 17.31
N VAL A 4 -8.32 6.50 16.40
CA VAL A 4 -7.90 6.87 15.04
C VAL A 4 -9.08 7.48 14.26
N TYR A 5 -10.26 6.93 14.47
CA TYR A 5 -11.50 7.38 13.85
C TYR A 5 -11.94 8.78 14.29
N LYS A 6 -11.67 9.15 15.55
CA LYS A 6 -12.07 10.47 16.11
C LYS A 6 -11.24 11.65 15.59
N ARG A 7 -10.06 11.38 15.01
CA ARG A 7 -9.22 12.39 14.34
C ARG A 7 -9.45 12.34 12.83
N GLN A 8 -10.64 12.72 12.39
CA GLN A 8 -10.94 12.83 10.96
C GLN A 8 -9.85 13.61 10.24
N GLY A 9 -9.18 12.94 9.28
CA GLY A 9 -8.13 13.54 8.46
C GLY A 9 -6.69 13.39 8.93
N ALA A 10 -6.42 12.83 10.13
CA ALA A 10 -5.04 12.53 10.53
C ALA A 10 -4.54 11.27 9.79
N PRO A 11 -3.35 11.31 9.16
CA PRO A 11 -2.75 10.13 8.55
C PRO A 11 -2.30 9.13 9.63
N PHE A 12 -2.22 7.85 9.24
CA PHE A 12 -1.62 6.80 10.04
C PHE A 12 -0.58 6.03 9.21
N GLY A 13 0.37 5.39 9.89
CA GLY A 13 1.41 4.61 9.23
C GLY A 13 0.93 3.19 8.91
N VAL A 14 1.21 2.73 7.70
CA VAL A 14 1.04 1.35 7.26
C VAL A 14 2.44 0.76 7.05
N VAL A 15 2.71 -0.37 7.68
CA VAL A 15 4.00 -1.09 7.60
C VAL A 15 3.76 -2.56 7.25
N CYS A 16 4.72 -3.16 6.56
CA CYS A 16 4.70 -4.58 6.29
C CYS A 16 5.25 -5.35 7.51
N MET A 17 4.47 -6.31 8.01
CA MET A 17 4.86 -7.16 9.13
C MET A 17 5.91 -8.17 8.68
N THR A 18 6.88 -8.44 9.57
CA THR A 18 7.91 -9.49 9.43
C THR A 18 7.69 -10.63 10.40
N GLU A 19 7.00 -10.35 11.52
CA GLU A 19 6.61 -11.34 12.53
C GLU A 19 5.24 -10.97 13.10
N GLY A 20 4.41 -11.98 13.41
CA GLY A 20 3.08 -11.78 13.97
C GLY A 20 1.96 -12.23 13.05
N SER A 21 0.76 -11.73 13.31
CA SER A 21 -0.44 -12.01 12.51
C SER A 21 -1.35 -10.79 12.45
N GLU A 22 -2.21 -10.74 11.42
CA GLU A 22 -3.22 -9.67 11.26
C GLU A 22 -4.15 -9.55 12.47
N VAL A 23 -4.42 -10.66 13.13
CA VAL A 23 -5.20 -10.68 14.35
C VAL A 23 -4.29 -10.69 15.55
N ARG A 24 -4.36 -9.61 16.35
CA ARG A 24 -3.59 -9.51 17.59
C ARG A 24 -3.94 -10.64 18.55
N ARG A 25 -2.92 -11.29 19.08
CA ARG A 25 -3.04 -12.36 20.05
C ARG A 25 -2.50 -11.92 21.41
N ALA A 26 -3.25 -12.24 22.47
CA ALA A 26 -2.74 -12.12 23.82
C ALA A 26 -1.69 -13.21 24.08
N ASP A 27 -0.62 -12.86 24.78
CA ASP A 27 0.37 -13.81 25.29
C ASP A 27 0.68 -13.44 26.75
N PRO A 28 0.09 -14.17 27.72
CA PRO A 28 0.32 -13.93 29.14
C PRO A 28 1.78 -14.14 29.58
N ALA A 29 2.58 -14.84 28.78
CA ALA A 29 3.99 -15.07 29.04
C ALA A 29 4.88 -13.89 28.60
N SER A 30 4.35 -13.00 27.75
CA SER A 30 5.06 -11.80 27.32
C SER A 30 4.98 -10.69 28.37
N PRO A 31 6.05 -9.91 28.57
CA PRO A 31 6.08 -8.79 29.53
C PRO A 31 5.01 -7.73 29.30
N ASP A 32 4.58 -7.54 28.06
CA ASP A 32 3.56 -6.57 27.64
C ASP A 32 2.16 -7.20 27.41
N GLY A 33 2.04 -8.52 27.62
CA GLY A 33 0.78 -9.26 27.49
C GLY A 33 0.35 -9.57 26.05
N PHE A 34 1.21 -9.33 25.05
CA PHE A 34 0.93 -9.55 23.65
C PHE A 34 1.93 -10.51 23.00
N ALA A 35 1.48 -11.28 22.01
CA ALA A 35 2.36 -12.08 21.19
C ALA A 35 3.40 -11.19 20.46
N PRO A 36 4.59 -11.72 20.15
CA PRO A 36 5.60 -10.98 19.40
C PRO A 36 5.06 -10.48 18.08
N GLU A 37 5.35 -9.23 17.77
CA GLU A 37 5.05 -8.59 16.48
C GLU A 37 6.27 -7.78 16.07
N ASP A 38 6.67 -7.91 14.80
CA ASP A 38 7.71 -7.10 14.21
C ASP A 38 7.34 -6.68 12.80
N PHE A 39 7.95 -5.59 12.31
CA PHE A 39 7.66 -5.03 11.01
C PHE A 39 8.85 -4.22 10.47
N PHE A 40 8.90 -4.05 9.16
CA PHE A 40 9.92 -3.23 8.52
C PHE A 40 9.87 -1.78 9.01
N SER A 41 11.03 -1.14 9.02
CA SER A 41 11.16 0.25 9.46
C SER A 41 10.70 1.28 8.43
N VAL A 42 10.46 0.87 7.19
CA VAL A 42 9.92 1.73 6.13
C VAL A 42 8.46 1.39 5.90
N GLY A 43 7.63 2.42 5.83
CA GLY A 43 6.21 2.28 5.60
C GLY A 43 5.65 3.42 4.75
N THR A 44 4.34 3.44 4.61
CA THR A 44 3.61 4.48 3.86
C THR A 44 2.57 5.12 4.77
N LEU A 45 2.50 6.45 4.77
CA LEU A 45 1.37 7.14 5.37
C LEU A 45 0.10 6.85 4.58
N ALA A 46 -0.96 6.57 5.28
CA ALA A 46 -2.29 6.40 4.71
C ALA A 46 -3.25 7.44 5.30
N ARG A 47 -4.08 8.00 4.45
CA ARG A 47 -5.17 8.89 4.84
C ARG A 47 -6.50 8.18 4.60
N ILE A 48 -7.39 8.22 5.59
CA ILE A 48 -8.75 7.71 5.43
C ILE A 48 -9.55 8.70 4.58
N GLU A 49 -10.07 8.23 3.46
CA GLU A 49 -10.95 9.00 2.57
C GLU A 49 -12.43 8.71 2.84
N GLN A 50 -12.76 7.45 3.10
CA GLN A 50 -14.11 7.02 3.34
C GLN A 50 -14.18 5.96 4.44
N VAL A 51 -15.26 5.97 5.19
CA VAL A 51 -15.55 4.97 6.22
C VAL A 51 -17.00 4.51 6.05
N GLU A 52 -17.19 3.21 6.02
CA GLU A 52 -18.49 2.57 5.90
C GLU A 52 -18.72 1.61 7.08
N THR A 53 -19.96 1.52 7.51
CA THR A 53 -20.37 0.58 8.56
C THR A 53 -21.53 -0.26 8.02
N PRO A 54 -21.24 -1.25 7.14
CA PRO A 54 -22.29 -2.01 6.47
C PRO A 54 -23.12 -2.86 7.43
N GLN A 55 -22.55 -3.22 8.57
CA GLN A 55 -23.28 -3.92 9.65
C GLN A 55 -22.63 -3.64 11.01
N PRO A 56 -23.37 -3.83 12.13
CA PRO A 56 -22.83 -3.62 13.47
C PRO A 56 -21.55 -4.46 13.70
N GLY A 57 -20.47 -3.80 14.13
CA GLY A 57 -19.18 -4.43 14.42
C GLY A 57 -18.25 -4.60 13.22
N LEU A 58 -18.69 -4.30 11.99
CA LEU A 58 -17.85 -4.25 10.80
C LEU A 58 -17.68 -2.81 10.32
N MET A 59 -16.43 -2.39 10.21
CA MET A 59 -16.07 -1.08 9.66
C MET A 59 -15.15 -1.31 8.47
N LEU A 60 -15.52 -0.77 7.32
CA LEU A 60 -14.69 -0.71 6.11
C LEU A 60 -14.10 0.69 6.00
N ILE A 61 -12.82 0.76 5.74
CA ILE A 61 -12.11 2.03 5.55
C ILE A 61 -11.45 2.04 4.18
N HIS A 62 -11.69 3.12 3.43
CA HIS A 62 -10.99 3.38 2.18
C HIS A 62 -9.87 4.36 2.46
N CYS A 63 -8.66 3.98 2.12
CA CYS A 63 -7.47 4.75 2.42
C CYS A 63 -6.70 5.07 1.15
N ARG A 64 -6.10 6.24 1.11
CA ARG A 64 -5.13 6.63 0.08
C ARG A 64 -3.73 6.66 0.67
N GLY A 65 -2.80 5.95 0.03
CA GLY A 65 -1.38 6.03 0.33
C GLY A 65 -0.83 7.43 -0.01
N GLN A 66 0.09 7.89 0.83
CA GLN A 66 0.78 9.17 0.68
C GLN A 66 2.29 8.95 0.60
N GLN A 67 3.08 9.76 1.31
CA GLN A 67 4.53 9.66 1.35
C GLN A 67 5.01 8.42 2.10
N ARG A 68 6.16 7.90 1.69
CA ARG A 68 6.93 6.94 2.47
C ARG A 68 7.48 7.62 3.72
N PHE A 69 7.73 6.80 4.73
CA PHE A 69 8.39 7.22 5.95
C PHE A 69 9.38 6.17 6.44
N HIS A 70 10.36 6.63 7.22
CA HIS A 70 11.29 5.79 7.96
C HIS A 70 11.03 5.93 9.46
N ILE A 71 10.88 4.81 10.15
CA ILE A 71 10.76 4.77 11.61
C ILE A 71 12.12 5.01 12.22
N THR A 72 12.22 6.03 13.08
CA THR A 72 13.43 6.34 13.86
C THR A 72 13.36 5.79 15.27
N ARG A 73 12.16 5.77 15.85
CA ARG A 73 11.87 5.20 17.17
C ARG A 73 10.45 4.64 17.18
N ARG A 74 10.24 3.54 17.86
CA ARG A 74 8.91 2.97 18.07
C ARG A 74 8.73 2.46 19.48
N HIS A 75 7.48 2.45 19.95
CA HIS A 75 7.08 1.84 21.20
C HIS A 75 5.63 1.39 21.12
N ARG A 76 5.26 0.45 21.98
CA ARG A 76 3.89 -0.05 22.09
C ARG A 76 3.21 0.60 23.30
N LEU A 77 2.01 1.11 23.11
CA LEU A 77 1.18 1.63 24.19
C LEU A 77 0.58 0.46 25.03
N PRO A 78 0.14 0.70 26.28
CA PRO A 78 -0.39 -0.34 27.15
C PRO A 78 -1.59 -1.13 26.57
N HIS A 79 -2.35 -0.51 25.70
CA HIS A 79 -3.47 -1.18 24.98
C HIS A 79 -3.03 -1.82 23.65
N GLY A 80 -1.73 -1.93 23.42
CA GLY A 80 -1.13 -2.65 22.30
C GLY A 80 -0.99 -1.87 20.98
N LEU A 81 -1.38 -0.59 20.91
CA LEU A 81 -1.18 0.22 19.72
C LEU A 81 0.32 0.58 19.57
N TRP A 82 0.87 0.36 18.38
CA TRP A 82 2.18 0.85 18.02
C TRP A 82 2.15 2.34 17.70
N VAL A 83 3.13 3.08 18.23
CA VAL A 83 3.38 4.49 17.93
C VAL A 83 4.85 4.65 17.56
N ALA A 84 5.12 5.53 16.60
CA ALA A 84 6.48 5.74 16.12
C ALA A 84 6.76 7.22 15.83
N ASP A 85 8.01 7.60 16.06
CA ASP A 85 8.61 8.80 15.49
C ASP A 85 9.12 8.45 14.10
N VAL A 86 8.81 9.27 13.10
CA VAL A 86 9.14 8.99 11.72
C VAL A 86 9.78 10.18 11.02
N THR A 87 10.62 9.88 10.04
CA THR A 87 11.10 10.86 9.05
C THR A 87 10.38 10.58 7.74
N LEU A 88 9.79 11.61 7.13
CA LEU A 88 9.14 11.50 5.83
C LEU A 88 10.15 11.58 4.71
N ASP A 89 9.98 10.74 3.70
CA ASP A 89 10.75 10.85 2.46
C ASP A 89 10.30 12.09 1.68
N GLU A 90 11.22 12.66 0.89
CA GLU A 90 10.84 13.65 -0.11
C GLU A 90 9.86 13.04 -1.13
N PRO A 91 8.95 13.86 -1.70
CA PRO A 91 8.10 13.39 -2.79
C PRO A 91 8.92 12.81 -3.93
N GLU A 92 8.49 11.66 -4.43
CA GLU A 92 9.19 10.99 -5.52
C GLU A 92 9.18 11.86 -6.78
N THR A 93 10.34 11.97 -7.43
CA THR A 93 10.46 12.72 -8.67
C THR A 93 9.74 11.98 -9.79
N VAL A 94 8.92 12.69 -10.56
CA VAL A 94 8.26 12.14 -11.74
C VAL A 94 9.32 11.76 -12.79
N VAL A 95 9.29 10.50 -13.20
CA VAL A 95 10.18 9.95 -14.23
C VAL A 95 9.33 9.47 -15.40
N PRO A 96 9.49 10.05 -16.60
CA PRO A 96 8.73 9.62 -17.78
C PRO A 96 8.88 8.12 -18.07
N VAL A 97 7.80 7.49 -18.53
CA VAL A 97 7.84 6.09 -18.97
C VAL A 97 8.65 6.00 -20.27
N PRO A 98 9.77 5.29 -20.29
CA PRO A 98 10.59 5.17 -21.51
C PRO A 98 9.89 4.31 -22.56
N GLU A 99 10.29 4.46 -23.82
CA GLU A 99 9.65 3.80 -24.97
C GLU A 99 9.58 2.28 -24.81
N HIS A 100 10.63 1.64 -24.32
CA HIS A 100 10.69 0.19 -24.12
C HIS A 100 9.80 -0.36 -22.99
N LEU A 101 9.21 0.52 -22.15
CA LEU A 101 8.27 0.15 -21.08
C LEU A 101 6.84 0.68 -21.33
N THR A 102 6.57 1.24 -22.51
CA THR A 102 5.23 1.73 -22.85
C THR A 102 4.21 0.58 -22.88
N SER A 103 4.61 -0.61 -23.30
CA SER A 103 3.77 -1.80 -23.28
C SER A 103 3.28 -2.16 -21.87
N THR A 104 4.14 -2.02 -20.85
CA THR A 104 3.78 -2.25 -19.44
C THR A 104 2.74 -1.24 -18.95
N ARG A 105 2.86 0.03 -19.32
CA ARG A 105 1.85 1.08 -19.06
C ARG A 105 0.54 0.75 -19.76
N ASP A 106 0.59 0.42 -21.06
CA ASP A 106 -0.60 0.18 -21.89
C ASP A 106 -1.36 -1.06 -21.41
N ALA A 107 -0.64 -2.07 -20.91
CA ALA A 107 -1.25 -3.24 -20.27
C ALA A 107 -2.03 -2.84 -18.99
N LEU A 108 -1.50 -1.95 -18.17
CA LEU A 108 -2.21 -1.44 -16.99
C LEU A 108 -3.50 -0.70 -17.39
N GLN A 109 -3.47 0.09 -18.48
CA GLN A 109 -4.65 0.76 -19.00
C GLN A 109 -5.71 -0.25 -19.45
N ARG A 110 -5.30 -1.32 -20.15
CA ARG A 110 -6.21 -2.41 -20.57
C ARG A 110 -6.83 -3.12 -19.38
N VAL A 111 -6.03 -3.43 -18.35
CA VAL A 111 -6.55 -4.05 -17.12
C VAL A 111 -7.59 -3.16 -16.46
N LEU A 112 -7.32 -1.87 -16.33
CA LEU A 112 -8.27 -0.93 -15.73
C LEU A 112 -9.56 -0.79 -16.56
N ALA A 113 -9.46 -0.74 -17.89
CA ALA A 113 -10.63 -0.73 -18.76
C ALA A 113 -11.49 -1.99 -18.57
N ASN A 114 -10.85 -3.16 -18.58
CA ASN A 114 -11.55 -4.44 -18.36
C ASN A 114 -12.21 -4.54 -16.97
N LEU A 115 -11.61 -3.97 -15.95
CA LEU A 115 -12.21 -3.93 -14.61
C LEU A 115 -13.46 -3.04 -14.59
N ARG A 116 -13.41 -1.88 -15.27
CA ARG A 116 -14.57 -0.97 -15.39
C ARG A 116 -15.74 -1.62 -16.14
N ASP A 117 -15.44 -2.33 -17.21
CA ASP A 117 -16.48 -2.97 -18.04
C ASP A 117 -17.18 -4.14 -17.33
N ARG A 118 -16.54 -4.71 -16.31
CA ARG A 118 -17.07 -5.84 -15.54
C ARG A 118 -17.85 -5.42 -14.29
N GLU A 119 -17.72 -4.17 -13.86
CA GLU A 119 -18.45 -3.71 -12.67
C GLU A 119 -19.90 -3.38 -13.02
N PRO A 120 -20.88 -3.92 -12.27
CA PRO A 120 -22.27 -3.47 -12.33
C PRO A 120 -22.37 -1.99 -11.95
N GLU A 121 -23.23 -1.25 -12.63
CA GLU A 121 -23.55 0.14 -12.28
C GLU A 121 -23.89 0.24 -10.78
N GLY A 122 -23.04 0.94 -10.01
CA GLY A 122 -23.29 1.21 -8.59
C GLY A 122 -22.22 0.74 -7.61
N MET A 123 -21.22 -0.05 -7.99
CA MET A 123 -20.05 -0.34 -7.18
C MET A 123 -18.92 0.64 -7.53
N ASN A 124 -18.79 1.69 -6.73
CA ASN A 124 -17.79 2.76 -6.93
C ASN A 124 -16.36 2.37 -6.54
N GLU A 125 -16.01 1.08 -6.58
CA GLU A 125 -14.76 0.59 -5.99
C GLU A 125 -13.80 -0.01 -7.01
N LEU A 126 -13.47 0.78 -8.05
CA LEU A 126 -12.31 0.42 -8.86
C LEU A 126 -11.05 0.45 -7.98
N PRO A 127 -10.17 -0.56 -8.10
CA PRO A 127 -8.94 -0.62 -7.32
C PRO A 127 -8.01 0.56 -7.62
N LEU A 128 -8.20 1.23 -8.76
CA LEU A 128 -7.43 2.41 -9.15
C LEU A 128 -8.36 3.61 -9.35
N GLN A 129 -8.15 4.64 -8.57
CA GLN A 129 -8.91 5.89 -8.61
C GLN A 129 -8.12 7.02 -9.31
N PRO A 130 -8.79 7.94 -10.01
CA PRO A 130 -8.13 9.14 -10.55
C PRO A 130 -7.57 10.05 -9.43
N PRO A 131 -6.59 10.94 -9.74
CA PRO A 131 -6.05 11.19 -11.07
C PRO A 131 -5.04 10.12 -11.51
N TYR A 132 -5.05 9.78 -12.81
CA TYR A 132 -4.11 8.81 -13.39
C TYR A 132 -2.87 9.53 -13.92
N GLN A 133 -1.68 8.99 -13.63
CA GLN A 133 -0.39 9.54 -14.03
C GLN A 133 0.33 8.54 -14.96
N TRP A 134 -0.25 8.34 -16.15
CA TRP A 134 0.21 7.30 -17.09
C TRP A 134 1.64 7.49 -17.59
N ASP A 135 2.14 8.72 -17.61
CA ASP A 135 3.50 9.04 -18.03
C ASP A 135 4.52 9.03 -16.90
N ASP A 136 4.12 8.66 -15.68
CA ASP A 136 5.01 8.54 -14.53
C ASP A 136 5.35 7.07 -14.25
N SER A 137 6.63 6.71 -14.43
CA SER A 137 7.16 5.36 -14.18
C SER A 137 6.88 4.88 -12.75
N GLY A 138 7.03 5.76 -11.77
CA GLY A 138 6.80 5.46 -10.36
C GLY A 138 5.33 5.15 -10.10
N TRP A 139 4.44 5.98 -10.63
CA TRP A 139 3.01 5.77 -10.49
C TRP A 139 2.57 4.44 -11.15
N VAL A 140 2.99 4.19 -12.40
CA VAL A 140 2.65 2.96 -13.12
C VAL A 140 3.15 1.72 -12.37
N ALA A 141 4.41 1.74 -11.91
CA ALA A 141 4.99 0.64 -11.15
C ALA A 141 4.22 0.37 -9.84
N ASN A 142 3.87 1.41 -9.10
CA ASN A 142 3.12 1.30 -7.84
C ASN A 142 1.72 0.71 -8.08
N ARG A 143 1.01 1.13 -9.13
CA ARG A 143 -0.32 0.58 -9.46
C ARG A 143 -0.24 -0.90 -9.83
N TRP A 144 0.75 -1.31 -10.59
CA TRP A 144 0.99 -2.72 -10.84
C TRP A 144 1.28 -3.51 -9.56
N ALA A 145 2.16 -2.99 -8.69
CA ALA A 145 2.48 -3.66 -7.43
C ALA A 145 1.24 -3.84 -6.52
N GLU A 146 0.26 -2.93 -6.60
CA GLU A 146 -1.01 -3.08 -5.88
C GLU A 146 -1.88 -4.20 -6.45
N LEU A 147 -2.00 -4.27 -7.77
CA LEU A 147 -2.88 -5.23 -8.46
C LEU A 147 -2.32 -6.65 -8.50
N LEU A 148 -1.00 -6.80 -8.60
CA LEU A 148 -0.37 -8.11 -8.71
C LEU A 148 -0.46 -8.89 -7.39
N PRO A 149 -0.70 -10.22 -7.44
CA PRO A 149 -0.77 -11.10 -6.28
C PRO A 149 0.62 -11.44 -5.72
N LEU A 150 1.41 -10.40 -5.44
CA LEU A 150 2.75 -10.54 -4.89
C LEU A 150 2.71 -10.72 -3.37
N GLN A 151 3.71 -11.45 -2.83
CA GLN A 151 3.90 -11.54 -1.39
C GLN A 151 4.17 -10.15 -0.80
N PRO A 152 3.70 -9.86 0.43
CA PRO A 152 3.85 -8.55 1.07
C PRO A 152 5.31 -8.06 1.12
N GLU A 153 6.25 -8.96 1.39
CA GLU A 153 7.68 -8.66 1.45
C GLU A 153 8.23 -8.21 0.08
N LEU A 154 7.72 -8.78 -1.02
CA LEU A 154 8.13 -8.36 -2.37
C LEU A 154 7.53 -7.00 -2.71
N LYS A 155 6.26 -6.76 -2.35
CA LYS A 155 5.64 -5.43 -2.47
C LYS A 155 6.41 -4.38 -1.68
N HIS A 156 6.83 -4.73 -0.45
CA HIS A 156 7.66 -3.85 0.37
C HIS A 156 9.02 -3.57 -0.30
N ARG A 157 9.70 -4.60 -0.84
CA ARG A 157 10.98 -4.41 -1.56
C ARG A 157 10.84 -3.48 -2.76
N LEU A 158 9.75 -3.60 -3.53
CA LEU A 158 9.46 -2.69 -4.64
C LEU A 158 9.22 -1.25 -4.13
N MET A 159 8.46 -1.10 -3.06
CA MET A 159 8.15 0.19 -2.46
C MET A 159 9.39 0.95 -1.98
N VAL A 160 10.38 0.26 -1.41
CA VAL A 160 11.60 0.90 -0.87
C VAL A 160 12.66 1.22 -1.93
N LEU A 161 12.46 0.84 -3.19
CA LEU A 161 13.36 1.24 -4.27
C LEU A 161 13.24 2.73 -4.55
N ASP A 162 14.37 3.43 -4.48
CA ASP A 162 14.42 4.88 -4.72
C ASP A 162 14.27 5.26 -6.20
N SER A 163 14.61 4.35 -7.11
CA SER A 163 14.50 4.58 -8.55
C SER A 163 13.13 4.15 -9.09
N PRO A 164 12.24 5.09 -9.50
CA PRO A 164 10.98 4.77 -10.14
C PRO A 164 11.13 3.94 -11.41
N LEU A 165 12.17 4.23 -12.20
CA LEU A 165 12.46 3.50 -13.43
C LEU A 165 12.82 2.05 -13.15
N LEU A 166 13.76 1.80 -12.23
CA LEU A 166 14.14 0.43 -11.85
C LEU A 166 12.94 -0.35 -11.31
N ARG A 167 12.07 0.31 -10.54
CA ARG A 167 10.83 -0.30 -10.04
C ARG A 167 9.93 -0.74 -11.19
N LEU A 168 9.78 0.09 -12.24
CA LEU A 168 8.96 -0.24 -13.40
C LEU A 168 9.59 -1.35 -14.25
N GLU A 169 10.92 -1.36 -14.42
CA GLU A 169 11.65 -2.45 -15.10
C GLU A 169 11.42 -3.80 -14.38
N LEU A 170 11.54 -3.82 -13.04
CA LEU A 170 11.29 -5.03 -12.26
C LEU A 170 9.83 -5.49 -12.35
N ILE A 171 8.88 -4.57 -12.43
CA ILE A 171 7.48 -4.91 -12.67
C ILE A 171 7.31 -5.53 -14.05
N SER A 172 7.92 -4.97 -15.10
CA SER A 172 7.90 -5.54 -16.44
C SER A 172 8.43 -6.98 -16.46
N ASP A 173 9.58 -7.21 -15.83
CA ASP A 173 10.15 -8.56 -15.68
C ASP A 173 9.24 -9.53 -14.91
N LEU A 174 8.51 -9.04 -13.91
CA LEU A 174 7.55 -9.86 -13.17
C LEU A 174 6.34 -10.22 -14.02
N LEU A 175 5.83 -9.30 -14.82
CA LEU A 175 4.72 -9.56 -15.75
C LEU A 175 5.11 -10.63 -16.78
N ASP A 176 6.31 -10.53 -17.37
CA ASP A 176 6.85 -11.55 -18.29
C ASP A 176 6.87 -12.95 -17.64
N ARG A 177 7.42 -13.04 -16.44
CA ARG A 177 7.51 -14.31 -15.69
C ARG A 177 6.14 -14.89 -15.33
N MET A 178 5.15 -14.03 -15.14
CA MET A 178 3.77 -14.44 -14.85
C MET A 178 2.96 -14.75 -16.11
N GLY A 179 3.53 -14.54 -17.29
CA GLY A 179 2.85 -14.75 -18.59
C GLY A 179 1.75 -13.74 -18.83
N VAL A 180 1.86 -12.55 -18.26
CA VAL A 180 0.92 -11.45 -18.53
C VAL A 180 1.39 -10.76 -19.82
N GLU A 181 0.54 -10.77 -20.85
CA GLU A 181 0.81 -10.04 -22.08
C GLU A 181 0.80 -8.51 -21.84
N HIS A 182 1.90 -7.88 -22.18
CA HIS A 182 2.07 -6.43 -22.04
C HIS A 182 2.89 -5.81 -23.16
#